data_035b395485d36ecccb85d7f24c8feb78
#
_entry.id   035b395485d36ecccb85d7f24c8feb78
#
_cell.length_a   1.000
_cell.length_b   1.000
_cell.length_c   1.000
_cell.angle_alpha   90.00
_cell.angle_beta   90.00
_cell.angle_gamma   90.00
#
_symmetry.space_group_name_H-M   'P 1'
#
loop_
_entity.id
_entity.type
_entity.pdbx_description
1 polymer ?
#
loop_
_entity_poly.entity_id
_entity_poly.type
_entity_poly.pdbx_seq_one_letter_code
_entity_poly.pdbx_strand_id
1 'polypeptide(L)'
;RIFWWGRVMRRLKIDELPQLINILNGTMSIVGPRPAAADQVEITRGGENAIAATVPCGLTSQSSLWDYIYGDQFPDEEEYNEKVLPIRLKLDVYYVKHASFFGDIKLIIWTVLAILYTACGKYPQWMHEKLVDYANENLDHNLNHNLN
;
A
#
# COMPACT_ATOMS: atom_id res chain seq x y z
N ARG A 1 19.29 15.70 1.37
CA ARG A 1 19.17 16.09 2.81
C ARG A 1 17.70 16.29 3.09
N ILE A 2 17.04 15.30 3.70
CA ILE A 2 15.66 15.45 4.16
C ILE A 2 15.72 16.32 5.41
N PHE A 3 15.14 17.52 5.35
CA PHE A 3 15.00 18.40 6.49
C PHE A 3 14.25 17.67 7.62
N TRP A 4 14.60 17.94 8.88
CA TRP A 4 13.94 17.38 10.07
C TRP A 4 12.40 17.49 9.99
N TRP A 5 11.88 18.61 9.55
CA TRP A 5 10.44 18.83 9.32
C TRP A 5 9.84 17.88 8.27
N GLY A 6 10.54 17.58 7.17
CA GLY A 6 10.08 16.62 6.18
C GLY A 6 9.93 15.20 6.73
N ARG A 7 10.80 14.81 7.69
CA ARG A 7 10.69 13.52 8.36
C ARG A 7 9.46 13.45 9.28
N VAL A 8 9.14 14.53 10.00
CA VAL A 8 7.94 14.62 10.84
C VAL A 8 6.67 14.59 9.97
N MET A 9 6.64 15.35 8.88
CA MET A 9 5.50 15.38 7.96
C MET A 9 5.20 14.00 7.36
N ARG A 10 6.24 13.26 6.93
CA ARG A 10 6.07 11.87 6.42
C ARG A 10 5.58 10.91 7.50
N ARG A 11 6.14 10.97 8.71
CA ARG A 11 5.70 10.12 9.83
C ARG A 11 4.24 10.33 10.21
N LEU A 12 3.74 11.53 10.06
CA LEU A 12 2.34 11.88 10.34
C LEU A 12 1.46 11.84 9.09
N LYS A 13 2.03 11.45 7.94
CA LYS A 13 1.34 11.44 6.63
C LYS A 13 0.68 12.78 6.26
N ILE A 14 1.22 13.89 6.75
CA ILE A 14 0.70 15.24 6.47
C ILE A 14 0.91 15.60 4.99
N ASP A 15 1.93 15.05 4.36
CA ASP A 15 2.23 15.17 2.93
C ASP A 15 1.15 14.53 2.03
N GLU A 16 0.34 13.63 2.58
CA GLU A 16 -0.78 13.01 1.86
C GLU A 16 -2.11 13.81 2.00
N LEU A 17 -2.17 14.83 2.86
CA LEU A 17 -3.39 15.66 3.02
C LEU A 17 -3.92 16.29 1.71
N PRO A 18 -3.08 16.73 0.75
CA PRO A 18 -3.59 17.22 -0.54
C PRO A 18 -4.42 16.18 -1.30
N GLN A 19 -4.20 14.88 -1.06
CA GLN A 19 -4.98 13.80 -1.69
C GLN A 19 -6.44 13.78 -1.21
N LEU A 20 -6.75 14.39 -0.06
CA LEU A 20 -8.13 14.55 0.40
C LEU A 20 -8.96 15.39 -0.57
N ILE A 21 -8.33 16.34 -1.27
CA ILE A 21 -9.00 17.13 -2.31
C ILE A 21 -9.40 16.22 -3.48
N ASN A 22 -8.55 15.27 -3.84
CA ASN A 22 -8.83 14.29 -4.89
C ASN A 22 -9.96 13.35 -4.49
N ILE A 23 -10.07 13.00 -3.21
CA ILE A 23 -11.18 12.20 -2.68
C ILE A 23 -12.49 13.00 -2.76
N LEU A 24 -12.47 14.26 -2.33
CA LEU A 24 -13.64 15.14 -2.39
C LEU A 24 -14.11 15.38 -3.84
N ASN A 25 -13.18 15.45 -4.77
CA ASN A 25 -13.47 15.60 -6.21
C ASN A 25 -13.88 14.27 -6.89
N GLY A 26 -13.84 13.14 -6.16
CA GLY A 26 -14.21 11.83 -6.68
C GLY A 26 -13.18 11.18 -7.60
N THR A 27 -11.96 11.74 -7.69
CA THR A 27 -10.86 11.18 -8.51
C THR A 27 -10.03 10.13 -7.77
N MET A 28 -10.16 10.07 -6.43
CA MET A 28 -9.55 9.06 -5.56
C MET A 28 -10.57 8.51 -4.57
N SER A 29 -10.33 7.29 -4.09
CA SER A 29 -11.05 6.68 -2.97
C SER A 29 -10.30 6.87 -1.64
N ILE A 30 -10.98 6.66 -0.52
CA ILE A 30 -10.32 6.57 0.79
C ILE A 30 -9.49 5.31 0.85
N VAL A 31 -10.05 4.17 0.42
CA VAL A 31 -9.36 2.87 0.39
C VAL A 31 -9.26 2.39 -1.05
N GLY A 32 -8.09 1.95 -1.46
CA GLY A 32 -7.84 1.48 -2.81
C GLY A 32 -6.33 1.33 -3.10
N PRO A 33 -5.97 0.70 -4.23
CA PRO A 33 -4.58 0.56 -4.62
C PRO A 33 -3.84 1.90 -4.64
N ARG A 34 -2.57 1.88 -4.24
CA ARG A 34 -1.76 3.11 -4.21
C ARG A 34 -1.60 3.70 -5.62
N PRO A 35 -1.67 5.03 -5.80
CA PRO A 35 -1.35 5.66 -7.08
C PRO A 35 0.06 5.27 -7.55
N ALA A 36 0.17 4.91 -8.83
CA ALA A 36 1.46 4.63 -9.45
C ALA A 36 2.16 5.94 -9.84
N ALA A 37 3.48 6.00 -9.64
CA ALA A 37 4.29 7.05 -10.24
C ALA A 37 4.30 6.90 -11.77
N ALA A 38 4.40 8.00 -12.51
CA ALA A 38 4.24 8.01 -13.97
C ALA A 38 5.26 7.11 -14.69
N ASP A 39 6.45 6.99 -14.14
CA ASP A 39 7.56 6.16 -14.63
C ASP A 39 7.40 4.66 -14.26
N GLN A 40 6.54 4.33 -13.32
CA GLN A 40 6.31 2.98 -12.82
C GLN A 40 4.96 2.40 -13.27
N VAL A 41 4.19 3.10 -14.09
CA VAL A 41 2.85 2.65 -14.50
C VAL A 41 2.88 1.28 -15.18
N GLU A 42 3.83 1.03 -16.07
CA GLU A 42 3.94 -0.26 -16.77
C GLU A 42 4.17 -1.43 -15.81
N ILE A 43 5.02 -1.23 -14.79
CA ILE A 43 5.35 -2.27 -13.80
C ILE A 43 4.17 -2.47 -12.83
N THR A 44 3.56 -1.38 -12.38
CA THR A 44 2.56 -1.42 -11.31
C THR A 44 1.14 -1.69 -11.82
N ARG A 45 0.88 -1.47 -13.10
CA ARG A 45 -0.45 -1.60 -13.72
C ARG A 45 -0.44 -2.48 -14.97
N GLY A 46 0.69 -3.12 -15.30
CA GLY A 46 0.83 -4.03 -16.43
C GLY A 46 0.69 -5.51 -16.03
N GLY A 47 0.47 -6.39 -17.00
CA GLY A 47 0.44 -7.83 -16.79
C GLY A 47 -0.58 -8.27 -15.75
N GLU A 48 -0.16 -9.10 -14.81
CA GLU A 48 -1.01 -9.61 -13.71
C GLU A 48 -1.52 -8.52 -12.77
N ASN A 49 -0.81 -7.37 -12.71
CA ASN A 49 -1.18 -6.23 -11.87
C ASN A 49 -2.24 -5.33 -12.52
N ALA A 50 -2.62 -5.59 -13.78
CA ALA A 50 -3.60 -4.77 -14.52
C ALA A 50 -4.94 -4.65 -13.78
N ILE A 51 -5.32 -5.66 -13.01
CA ILE A 51 -6.55 -5.64 -12.21
C ILE A 51 -6.55 -4.47 -11.20
N ALA A 52 -5.40 -4.04 -10.72
CA ALA A 52 -5.30 -2.91 -9.81
C ALA A 52 -5.65 -1.55 -10.46
N ALA A 53 -5.72 -1.50 -11.82
CA ALA A 53 -6.18 -0.33 -12.54
C ALA A 53 -7.72 -0.28 -12.74
N THR A 54 -8.43 -1.35 -12.38
CA THR A 54 -9.90 -1.43 -12.56
C THR A 54 -10.68 -0.70 -11.49
N VAL A 55 -10.04 -0.30 -10.41
CA VAL A 55 -10.64 0.43 -9.29
C VAL A 55 -9.93 1.77 -9.05
N PRO A 56 -10.61 2.78 -8.49
CA PRO A 56 -9.99 4.05 -8.14
C PRO A 56 -8.80 3.85 -7.18
N CYS A 57 -7.74 4.62 -7.39
CA CYS A 57 -6.63 4.67 -6.43
C CYS A 57 -7.13 5.18 -5.07
N GLY A 58 -6.54 4.68 -3.98
CA GLY A 58 -6.90 5.04 -2.62
C GLY A 58 -5.81 5.79 -1.87
N LEU A 59 -6.22 6.51 -0.84
CA LEU A 59 -5.34 7.13 0.13
C LEU A 59 -4.63 6.06 0.99
N THR A 60 -5.34 4.98 1.31
CA THR A 60 -4.79 3.85 2.06
C THR A 60 -5.20 2.51 1.47
N SER A 61 -4.41 1.49 1.74
CA SER A 61 -4.61 0.09 1.36
C SER A 61 -3.62 -0.80 2.09
N GLN A 62 -3.66 -2.12 1.87
CA GLN A 62 -2.61 -3.01 2.33
C GLN A 62 -1.24 -2.63 1.76
N SER A 63 -1.18 -2.30 0.47
CA SER A 63 0.06 -1.89 -0.21
C SER A 63 0.61 -0.56 0.31
N SER A 64 -0.27 0.42 0.60
CA SER A 64 0.12 1.69 1.21
C SER A 64 0.64 1.50 2.64
N LEU A 65 0.03 0.60 3.42
CA LEU A 65 0.51 0.26 4.76
C LEU A 65 1.86 -0.44 4.72
N TRP A 66 2.06 -1.39 3.79
CA TRP A 66 3.33 -2.07 3.57
C TRP A 66 4.44 -1.08 3.26
N ASP A 67 4.20 -0.19 2.31
CA ASP A 67 5.12 0.85 1.90
C ASP A 67 5.47 1.79 3.06
N TYR A 68 4.48 2.21 3.84
CA TYR A 68 4.66 3.09 5.00
C TYR A 68 5.43 2.43 6.15
N ILE A 69 5.14 1.15 6.44
CA ILE A 69 5.77 0.44 7.57
C ILE A 69 7.16 -0.06 7.18
N TYR A 70 7.33 -0.56 5.96
CA TYR A 70 8.52 -1.29 5.54
C TYR A 70 9.32 -0.56 4.47
N GLY A 71 8.66 0.12 3.53
CA GLY A 71 9.31 0.80 2.41
C GLY A 71 10.30 1.90 2.84
N ASP A 72 9.97 2.64 3.88
CA ASP A 72 10.84 3.70 4.42
C ASP A 72 12.21 3.20 4.95
N GLN A 73 12.37 1.88 5.14
CA GLN A 73 13.65 1.27 5.53
C GLN A 73 14.62 1.15 4.36
N PHE A 74 14.14 1.25 3.12
CA PHE A 74 14.91 1.10 1.90
C PHE A 74 14.94 2.42 1.10
N PRO A 75 15.89 3.32 1.41
CA PRO A 75 16.01 4.60 0.72
C PRO A 75 16.63 4.45 -0.68
N ASP A 76 17.26 3.32 -0.97
CA ASP A 76 17.84 3.00 -2.27
C ASP A 76 16.78 2.39 -3.18
N GLU A 77 16.70 2.89 -4.42
CA GLU A 77 15.69 2.49 -5.39
C GLU A 77 15.85 1.03 -5.84
N GLU A 78 17.08 0.53 -5.98
CA GLU A 78 17.33 -0.87 -6.33
C GLU A 78 16.86 -1.81 -5.22
N GLU A 79 17.22 -1.53 -3.97
CA GLU A 79 16.78 -2.32 -2.82
C GLU A 79 15.26 -2.27 -2.63
N TYR A 80 14.64 -1.10 -2.85
CA TYR A 80 13.19 -0.95 -2.79
C TYR A 80 12.50 -1.80 -3.85
N ASN A 81 12.97 -1.76 -5.10
CA ASN A 81 12.40 -2.51 -6.21
C ASN A 81 12.55 -4.02 -6.02
N GLU A 82 13.62 -4.48 -5.37
CA GLU A 82 13.85 -5.90 -5.11
C GLU A 82 13.03 -6.42 -3.92
N LYS A 83 12.97 -5.67 -2.81
CA LYS A 83 12.44 -6.16 -1.53
C LYS A 83 11.02 -5.70 -1.22
N VAL A 84 10.64 -4.50 -1.65
CA VAL A 84 9.37 -3.87 -1.27
C VAL A 84 8.33 -3.97 -2.36
N LEU A 85 8.72 -3.62 -3.59
CA LEU A 85 7.79 -3.51 -4.72
C LEU A 85 7.06 -4.82 -5.05
N PRO A 86 7.69 -6.02 -5.05
CA PRO A 86 6.99 -7.25 -5.40
C PRO A 86 5.84 -7.58 -4.43
N ILE A 87 6.05 -7.38 -3.13
CA ILE A 87 5.01 -7.60 -2.12
C ILE A 87 3.93 -6.54 -2.23
N ARG A 88 4.31 -5.29 -2.44
CA ARG A 88 3.37 -4.19 -2.67
C ARG A 88 2.41 -4.47 -3.82
N LEU A 89 2.92 -4.95 -4.97
CA LEU A 89 2.09 -5.28 -6.13
C LEU A 89 1.11 -6.43 -5.85
N LYS A 90 1.55 -7.47 -5.14
CA LYS A 90 0.68 -8.57 -4.71
C LYS A 90 -0.44 -8.09 -3.79
N LEU A 91 -0.15 -7.15 -2.90
CA LEU A 91 -1.13 -6.55 -1.99
C LEU A 91 -2.16 -5.68 -2.74
N ASP A 92 -1.75 -4.97 -3.80
CA ASP A 92 -2.69 -4.25 -4.66
C ASP A 92 -3.68 -5.21 -5.34
N VAL A 93 -3.20 -6.32 -5.88
CA VAL A 93 -4.04 -7.37 -6.49
C VAL A 93 -4.93 -8.04 -5.44
N TYR A 94 -4.38 -8.35 -4.27
CA TYR A 94 -5.13 -8.94 -3.16
C TYR A 94 -6.31 -8.04 -2.75
N TYR A 95 -6.06 -6.72 -2.61
CA TYR A 95 -7.10 -5.77 -2.26
C TYR A 95 -8.27 -5.83 -3.25
N VAL A 96 -8.00 -5.75 -4.56
CA VAL A 96 -9.06 -5.74 -5.57
C VAL A 96 -9.90 -7.02 -5.54
N LYS A 97 -9.27 -8.18 -5.31
CA LYS A 97 -9.96 -9.47 -5.23
C LYS A 97 -10.80 -9.63 -3.96
N HIS A 98 -10.43 -8.98 -2.86
CA HIS A 98 -11.06 -9.15 -1.54
C HIS A 98 -11.66 -7.85 -0.98
N ALA A 99 -11.85 -6.83 -1.82
CA ALA A 99 -12.41 -5.55 -1.42
C ALA A 99 -13.79 -5.75 -0.77
N SER A 100 -13.97 -5.19 0.41
CA SER A 100 -15.23 -5.25 1.14
C SER A 100 -15.35 -4.06 2.10
N PHE A 101 -16.58 -3.64 2.36
CA PHE A 101 -16.84 -2.49 3.25
C PHE A 101 -16.19 -2.66 4.64
N PHE A 102 -16.31 -3.83 5.26
CA PHE A 102 -15.68 -4.09 6.56
C PHE A 102 -14.15 -4.20 6.46
N GLY A 103 -13.63 -4.71 5.34
CA GLY A 103 -12.21 -4.71 5.02
C GLY A 103 -11.66 -3.29 4.93
N ASP A 104 -12.37 -2.39 4.29
CA ASP A 104 -11.99 -0.98 4.15
C ASP A 104 -11.96 -0.27 5.51
N ILE A 105 -12.99 -0.46 6.35
CA ILE A 105 -12.99 0.08 7.72
C ILE A 105 -11.78 -0.44 8.52
N LYS A 106 -11.48 -1.73 8.42
CA LYS A 106 -10.31 -2.34 9.06
C LYS A 106 -9.02 -1.66 8.60
N LEU A 107 -8.87 -1.42 7.30
CA LEU A 107 -7.68 -0.76 6.74
C LEU A 107 -7.54 0.69 7.21
N ILE A 108 -8.62 1.43 7.31
CA ILE A 108 -8.61 2.79 7.87
C ILE A 108 -8.12 2.75 9.33
N ILE A 109 -8.66 1.84 10.15
CA ILE A 109 -8.21 1.67 11.55
C ILE A 109 -6.73 1.29 11.61
N TRP A 110 -6.28 0.36 10.76
CA TRP A 110 -4.89 -0.06 10.70
C TRP A 110 -3.96 1.09 10.30
N THR A 111 -4.40 1.96 9.39
CA THR A 111 -3.64 3.14 8.99
C THR A 111 -3.45 4.11 10.18
N VAL A 112 -4.51 4.38 10.92
CA VAL A 112 -4.41 5.22 12.12
C VAL A 112 -3.47 4.60 13.15
N LEU A 113 -3.60 3.28 13.40
CA LEU A 113 -2.71 2.58 14.32
C LEU A 113 -1.26 2.60 13.85
N ALA A 114 -0.99 2.38 12.55
CA ALA A 114 0.36 2.43 11.99
C ALA A 114 1.00 3.81 12.21
N ILE A 115 0.25 4.89 11.96
CA ILE A 115 0.71 6.27 12.19
C ILE A 115 1.05 6.48 13.67
N LEU A 116 0.17 6.05 14.59
CA LEU A 116 0.40 6.19 16.03
C LEU A 116 1.62 5.39 16.50
N TYR A 117 1.77 4.14 16.04
CA TYR A 117 2.95 3.31 16.37
C TYR A 117 4.24 3.97 15.90
N THR A 118 4.26 4.43 14.65
CA THR A 118 5.43 5.06 14.03
C THR A 118 5.74 6.42 14.69
N ALA A 119 4.72 7.20 15.03
CA ALA A 119 4.89 8.45 15.77
C ALA A 119 5.53 8.23 17.15
N CYS A 120 5.19 7.12 17.83
CA CYS A 120 5.80 6.70 19.10
C CYS A 120 7.18 6.03 18.92
N GLY A 121 7.71 5.95 17.70
CA GLY A 121 9.00 5.28 17.42
C GLY A 121 8.94 3.75 17.51
N LYS A 122 7.75 3.16 17.46
CA LYS A 122 7.53 1.71 17.52
C LYS A 122 7.27 1.15 16.13
N TYR A 123 7.68 -0.11 15.93
CA TYR A 123 7.41 -0.86 14.70
C TYR A 123 6.23 -1.82 14.91
N PRO A 124 5.16 -1.75 14.10
CA PRO A 124 3.99 -2.63 14.25
C PRO A 124 4.24 -4.02 13.62
N GLN A 125 5.07 -4.85 14.27
CA GLN A 125 5.49 -6.19 13.79
C GLN A 125 4.30 -7.08 13.39
N TRP A 126 3.25 -7.11 14.21
CA TRP A 126 2.05 -7.92 13.95
C TRP A 126 1.34 -7.54 12.64
N MET A 127 1.38 -6.24 12.29
CA MET A 127 0.77 -5.75 11.05
C MET A 127 1.61 -6.12 9.84
N HIS A 128 2.95 -6.02 9.98
CA HIS A 128 3.88 -6.46 8.96
C HIS A 128 3.67 -7.95 8.61
N GLU A 129 3.60 -8.83 9.61
CA GLU A 129 3.37 -10.26 9.43
C GLU A 129 2.04 -10.54 8.70
N LYS A 130 0.96 -9.86 9.09
CA LYS A 130 -0.35 -9.99 8.42
C LYS A 130 -0.34 -9.52 6.96
N LEU A 131 0.40 -8.48 6.64
CA LEU A 131 0.52 -8.02 5.26
C LEU A 131 1.31 -9.02 4.39
N VAL A 132 2.32 -9.66 4.94
CA VAL A 132 3.06 -10.76 4.27
C VAL A 132 2.13 -11.96 4.04
N ASP A 133 1.32 -12.35 5.02
CA ASP A 133 0.33 -13.42 4.87
C ASP A 133 -0.62 -13.14 3.70
N TYR A 134 -1.19 -11.94 3.61
CA TYR A 134 -2.09 -11.56 2.51
C TYR A 134 -1.40 -11.56 1.13
N ALA A 135 -0.13 -11.15 1.08
CA ALA A 135 0.64 -11.20 -0.17
C ALA A 135 0.88 -12.64 -0.64
N ASN A 136 1.05 -13.58 0.28
CA ASN A 136 1.29 -15.00 -0.01
C ASN A 136 0.01 -15.74 -0.35
N GLU A 137 -1.12 -15.43 0.29
CA GLU A 137 -2.43 -16.05 0.02
C GLU A 137 -2.83 -15.90 -1.46
N ASN A 138 -2.42 -14.79 -2.08
CA ASN A 138 -2.67 -14.55 -3.50
C ASN A 138 -1.86 -15.47 -4.44
N LEU A 139 -0.73 -16.05 -3.98
CA LEU A 139 0.09 -16.99 -4.75
C LEU A 139 -0.54 -18.39 -4.81
N ASP A 140 -1.09 -18.86 -3.70
CA ASP A 140 -1.68 -20.21 -3.62
C ASP A 140 -2.95 -20.31 -4.47
N HIS A 141 -3.70 -19.21 -4.60
CA HIS A 141 -4.89 -19.15 -5.46
C HIS A 141 -4.54 -19.24 -6.96
N ASN A 142 -3.42 -18.64 -7.39
CA ASN A 142 -2.99 -18.68 -8.79
C ASN A 142 -2.37 -20.03 -9.17
N LEU A 143 -1.70 -20.72 -8.24
CA LEU A 143 -1.15 -22.06 -8.48
C LEU A 143 -2.24 -23.10 -8.66
N ASN A 144 -3.34 -23.01 -7.90
CA ASN A 144 -4.47 -23.94 -8.00
C ASN A 144 -5.35 -23.71 -9.26
N HIS A 145 -5.33 -22.50 -9.83
CA HIS A 145 -6.07 -22.20 -11.07
C HIS A 145 -5.34 -22.66 -12.34
N ASN A 146 -4.02 -22.82 -12.30
CA ASN A 146 -3.20 -23.28 -13.43
C ASN A 146 -3.03 -24.82 -13.49
N LEU A 147 -3.58 -25.55 -12.52
CA LEU A 147 -3.54 -27.01 -12.45
C LEU A 147 -4.87 -27.70 -12.83
N ASN A 148 -5.88 -26.93 -13.20
CA ASN A 148 -7.18 -27.40 -13.74
C ASN A 148 -7.38 -26.90 -15.16
#